data_88624ac4fcae02c45cc43cf16fc3ce1e
#
_entry.id   88624ac4fcae02c45cc43cf16fc3ce1e
#
_cell.length_a   1.000
_cell.length_b   1.000
_cell.length_c   1.000
_cell.angle_alpha   90.00
_cell.angle_beta   90.00
_cell.angle_gamma   90.00
#
_symmetry.space_group_name_H-M   'P 1'
#
loop_
_entity.id
_entity.type
_entity.pdbx_description
1 polymer ?
#
loop_
_entity_poly.entity_id
_entity_poly.type
_entity_poly.pdbx_seq_one_letter_code
_entity_poly.pdbx_strand_id
1 'polypeptide(L)'
;MSIQPGQTLPDVEIRVIDGDIRTTRTGELFAGRKAVLFAVPGAFTPTCSNKHMPGYVAHYRDFRDRGIDVMCLSVNDAYVMQAWGVAQQVPAGLLLLADGNAGFTRALGLELDGSGYGMGLRARRFALYAVNGVVEQLHEEAPGEFRVSSAEAMLAAVV
;
A
#
# COMPACT_ATOMS: atom_id res chain seq x y z
N MET A 1 11.00 -4.05 14.61
CA MET A 1 10.96 -5.30 13.83
C MET A 1 9.80 -5.23 12.85
N SER A 2 10.03 -5.68 11.64
CA SER A 2 8.98 -5.68 10.63
C SER A 2 7.93 -6.75 10.90
N ILE A 3 6.70 -6.47 10.47
CA ILE A 3 5.60 -7.42 10.56
C ILE A 3 5.95 -8.69 9.76
N GLN A 4 5.41 -9.82 10.22
CA GLN A 4 5.67 -11.13 9.60
C GLN A 4 4.36 -11.84 9.29
N PRO A 5 4.37 -12.78 8.33
CA PRO A 5 3.20 -13.63 8.10
C PRO A 5 2.72 -14.30 9.40
N GLY A 6 1.41 -14.36 9.56
CA GLY A 6 0.76 -14.88 10.77
C GLY A 6 0.42 -13.80 11.80
N GLN A 7 0.99 -12.62 11.67
CA GLN A 7 0.71 -11.52 12.60
C GLN A 7 -0.48 -10.69 12.13
N THR A 8 -1.21 -10.13 13.09
CA THR A 8 -2.32 -9.20 12.82
C THR A 8 -1.76 -7.82 12.51
N LEU A 9 -2.34 -7.17 11.50
CA LEU A 9 -1.98 -5.78 11.17
C LEU A 9 -2.26 -4.86 12.36
N PRO A 10 -1.36 -3.89 12.63
CA PRO A 10 -1.59 -2.92 13.70
C PRO A 10 -2.86 -2.10 13.45
N ASP A 11 -3.58 -1.77 14.53
CA ASP A 11 -4.80 -0.96 14.46
C ASP A 11 -4.45 0.49 14.80
N VAL A 12 -4.41 1.34 13.78
CA VAL A 12 -4.11 2.78 13.92
C VAL A 12 -5.09 3.60 13.10
N GLU A 13 -5.24 4.86 13.47
CA GLU A 13 -6.03 5.80 12.68
C GLU A 13 -5.29 6.15 11.39
N ILE A 14 -6.02 6.22 10.28
CA ILE A 14 -5.46 6.55 8.97
C ILE A 14 -6.50 7.27 8.11
N ARG A 15 -6.04 8.06 7.15
CA ARG A 15 -6.88 8.67 6.12
C ARG A 15 -6.94 7.75 4.92
N VAL A 16 -8.15 7.56 4.40
CA VAL A 16 -8.40 6.72 3.23
C VAL A 16 -9.04 7.55 2.15
N ILE A 17 -8.53 7.42 0.94
CA ILE A 17 -9.09 8.07 -0.25
C ILE A 17 -9.84 7.01 -1.07
N ASP A 18 -11.14 7.22 -1.20
CA ASP A 18 -12.04 6.41 -2.03
C ASP A 18 -12.95 7.40 -2.76
N GLY A 19 -12.33 8.16 -3.68
CA GLY A 19 -12.91 9.38 -4.22
C GLY A 19 -12.80 10.52 -3.22
N ASP A 20 -13.57 10.45 -2.15
CA ASP A 20 -13.49 11.40 -1.03
C ASP A 20 -12.43 10.97 -0.01
N ILE A 21 -12.05 11.90 0.86
CA ILE A 21 -11.13 11.65 1.97
C ILE A 21 -11.97 11.35 3.22
N ARG A 22 -11.70 10.22 3.86
CA ARG A 22 -12.32 9.87 5.14
C ARG A 22 -11.29 9.37 6.13
N THR A 23 -11.62 9.45 7.41
CA THR A 23 -10.79 8.93 8.49
C THR A 23 -11.37 7.60 8.95
N THR A 24 -10.50 6.61 9.13
CA THR A 24 -10.89 5.31 9.67
C THR A 24 -9.75 4.70 10.48
N ARG A 25 -9.94 3.49 10.96
CA ARG A 25 -8.89 2.72 11.61
C ARG A 25 -8.53 1.52 10.73
N THR A 26 -7.25 1.19 10.71
CA THR A 26 -6.77 0.07 9.89
C THR A 26 -7.41 -1.26 10.31
N GLY A 27 -7.67 -1.47 11.59
CA GLY A 27 -8.37 -2.66 12.06
C GLY A 27 -9.74 -2.84 11.43
N GLU A 28 -10.51 -1.77 11.32
CA GLU A 28 -11.82 -1.79 10.65
C GLU A 28 -11.69 -1.96 9.15
N LEU A 29 -10.69 -1.29 8.57
CA LEU A 29 -10.48 -1.29 7.12
C LEU A 29 -10.19 -2.68 6.58
N PHE A 30 -9.40 -3.47 7.29
CA PHE A 30 -8.99 -4.81 6.84
C PHE A 30 -9.90 -5.93 7.35
N ALA A 31 -10.82 -5.63 8.26
CA ALA A 31 -11.71 -6.65 8.83
C ALA A 31 -12.60 -7.28 7.76
N GLY A 32 -12.66 -8.61 7.73
CA GLY A 32 -13.50 -9.36 6.81
C GLY A 32 -13.08 -9.30 5.35
N ARG A 33 -11.92 -8.75 5.03
CA ARG A 33 -11.43 -8.61 3.65
C ARG A 33 -10.27 -9.53 3.35
N LYS A 34 -10.17 -9.91 2.08
CA LYS A 34 -8.92 -10.35 1.47
C LYS A 34 -8.35 -9.14 0.76
N ALA A 35 -7.15 -8.72 1.11
CA ALA A 35 -6.58 -7.47 0.59
C ALA A 35 -5.10 -7.63 0.25
N VAL A 36 -4.71 -7.06 -0.88
CA VAL A 36 -3.31 -6.78 -1.20
C VAL A 36 -3.07 -5.31 -0.90
N LEU A 37 -2.12 -5.06 -0.02
CA LEU A 37 -1.64 -3.72 0.30
C LEU A 37 -0.25 -3.57 -0.29
N PHE A 38 -0.09 -2.68 -1.26
CA PHE A 38 1.25 -2.34 -1.72
C PHE A 38 1.63 -0.95 -1.24
N ALA A 39 2.90 -0.77 -0.93
CA ALA A 39 3.41 0.49 -0.40
C ALA A 39 4.49 1.04 -1.30
N VAL A 40 4.51 2.35 -1.42
CA VAL A 40 5.46 3.10 -2.23
C VAL A 40 6.16 4.14 -1.36
N PRO A 41 7.44 4.44 -1.63
CA PRO A 41 8.17 5.48 -0.90
C PRO A 41 7.58 6.88 -1.08
N GLY A 42 6.90 7.16 -2.17
CA GLY A 42 6.26 8.46 -2.33
C GLY A 42 5.42 8.60 -3.59
N ALA A 43 4.25 9.21 -3.43
CA ALA A 43 3.43 9.64 -4.56
C ALA A 43 4.24 10.58 -5.46
N PHE A 44 3.98 10.54 -6.76
CA PHE A 44 4.65 11.37 -7.78
C PHE A 44 6.16 11.10 -7.94
N THR A 45 6.71 10.07 -7.32
CA THR A 45 8.10 9.66 -7.55
C THR A 45 8.18 8.70 -8.75
N PRO A 46 9.37 8.58 -9.42
CA PRO A 46 9.43 7.89 -10.72
C PRO A 46 8.94 6.45 -10.74
N THR A 47 9.53 5.55 -9.94
CA THR A 47 9.14 4.13 -9.95
C THR A 47 7.71 3.92 -9.46
N CYS A 48 7.30 4.69 -8.45
CA CYS A 48 5.95 4.61 -7.88
C CYS A 48 4.90 4.98 -8.93
N SER A 49 5.16 6.04 -9.72
CA SER A 49 4.22 6.59 -10.69
C SER A 49 4.31 5.93 -12.05
N ASN A 50 5.47 5.38 -12.43
CA ASN A 50 5.69 4.84 -13.76
C ASN A 50 5.60 3.32 -13.85
N LYS A 51 5.74 2.61 -12.72
CA LYS A 51 5.79 1.15 -12.71
C LYS A 51 4.87 0.53 -11.66
N HIS A 52 5.01 0.90 -10.38
CA HIS A 52 4.32 0.22 -9.29
C HIS A 52 2.81 0.43 -9.35
N MET A 53 2.36 1.67 -9.27
CA MET A 53 0.93 2.00 -9.34
C MET A 53 0.31 1.57 -10.69
N PRO A 54 0.92 1.88 -11.86
CA PRO A 54 0.33 1.48 -13.13
C PRO A 54 0.10 -0.02 -13.26
N GLY A 55 0.99 -0.85 -12.72
CA GLY A 55 0.81 -2.30 -12.72
C GLY A 55 -0.44 -2.73 -11.95
N TYR A 56 -0.68 -2.15 -10.78
CA TYR A 56 -1.87 -2.47 -10.00
C TYR A 56 -3.14 -1.91 -10.62
N VAL A 57 -3.07 -0.75 -11.27
CA VAL A 57 -4.22 -0.21 -12.01
C VAL A 57 -4.57 -1.13 -13.17
N ALA A 58 -3.57 -1.58 -13.93
CA ALA A 58 -3.79 -2.49 -15.06
C ALA A 58 -4.36 -3.85 -14.63
N HIS A 59 -3.94 -4.38 -13.49
CA HIS A 59 -4.36 -5.69 -12.98
C HIS A 59 -5.45 -5.61 -11.91
N TYR A 60 -6.02 -4.44 -11.68
CA TYR A 60 -7.02 -4.26 -10.62
C TYR A 60 -8.18 -5.26 -10.75
N ARG A 61 -8.69 -5.45 -11.96
CA ARG A 61 -9.79 -6.36 -12.22
C ARG A 61 -9.42 -7.82 -11.91
N ASP A 62 -8.18 -8.20 -12.20
CA ASP A 62 -7.71 -9.56 -11.91
C ASP A 62 -7.76 -9.87 -10.41
N PHE A 63 -7.41 -8.89 -9.57
CA PHE A 63 -7.55 -9.04 -8.12
C PHE A 63 -9.03 -9.10 -7.71
N ARG A 64 -9.84 -8.22 -8.26
CA ARG A 64 -11.28 -8.19 -7.96
C ARG A 64 -11.98 -9.49 -8.32
N ASP A 65 -11.62 -10.10 -9.43
CA ASP A 65 -12.19 -11.37 -9.87
C ASP A 65 -11.85 -12.50 -8.87
N ARG A 66 -10.78 -12.36 -8.10
CA ARG A 66 -10.42 -13.30 -7.02
C ARG A 66 -11.01 -12.91 -5.66
N GLY A 67 -11.81 -11.86 -5.60
CA GLY A 67 -12.36 -11.35 -4.34
C GLY A 67 -11.36 -10.63 -3.48
N ILE A 68 -10.28 -10.11 -4.06
CA ILE A 68 -9.20 -9.42 -3.36
C ILE A 68 -9.31 -7.91 -3.60
N ASP A 69 -9.37 -7.14 -2.51
CA ASP A 69 -9.30 -5.69 -2.58
C ASP A 69 -7.85 -5.23 -2.72
N VAL A 70 -7.64 -4.12 -3.41
CA VAL A 70 -6.30 -3.55 -3.61
C VAL A 70 -6.23 -2.19 -2.91
N MET A 71 -5.17 -2.01 -2.13
CA MET A 71 -4.91 -0.76 -1.40
C MET A 71 -3.47 -0.34 -1.60
N CYS A 72 -3.24 0.97 -1.64
CA CYS A 72 -1.90 1.54 -1.77
C CYS A 72 -1.57 2.42 -0.58
N LEU A 73 -0.44 2.19 0.05
CA LEU A 73 0.05 2.95 1.20
C LEU A 73 1.21 3.85 0.79
N SER A 74 1.19 5.09 1.26
CA SER A 74 2.34 5.98 1.15
C SER A 74 2.39 6.96 2.32
N VAL A 75 3.59 7.33 2.75
CA VAL A 75 3.80 8.39 3.74
C VAL A 75 3.69 9.74 3.01
N ASN A 76 2.46 10.07 2.66
CA ASN A 76 2.04 11.34 2.07
C ASN A 76 0.73 11.74 2.73
N ASP A 77 0.42 13.02 2.72
CA ASP A 77 -0.86 13.48 3.24
C ASP A 77 -2.01 13.10 2.29
N ALA A 78 -3.23 13.23 2.79
CA ALA A 78 -4.43 12.82 2.06
C ALA A 78 -4.64 13.63 0.78
N TYR A 79 -4.27 14.90 0.78
CA TYR A 79 -4.46 15.76 -0.39
C TYR A 79 -3.53 15.38 -1.53
N VAL A 80 -2.27 15.07 -1.20
CA VAL A 80 -1.30 14.59 -2.19
C VAL A 80 -1.74 13.24 -2.75
N MET A 81 -2.19 12.32 -1.89
CA MET A 81 -2.65 11.00 -2.32
C MET A 81 -3.89 11.11 -3.21
N GLN A 82 -4.83 12.00 -2.89
CA GLN A 82 -6.01 12.22 -3.72
C GLN A 82 -5.61 12.71 -5.11
N ALA A 83 -4.73 13.70 -5.19
CA ALA A 83 -4.23 14.23 -6.47
C ALA A 83 -3.47 13.16 -7.26
N TRP A 84 -2.67 12.35 -6.58
CA TRP A 84 -1.93 11.27 -7.23
C TRP A 84 -2.86 10.20 -7.80
N GLY A 85 -3.92 9.87 -7.05
CA GLY A 85 -4.94 8.94 -7.52
C GLY A 85 -5.62 9.40 -8.82
N VAL A 86 -5.91 10.69 -8.92
CA VAL A 86 -6.47 11.28 -10.14
C VAL A 86 -5.44 11.21 -11.28
N ALA A 87 -4.19 11.60 -11.01
CA ALA A 87 -3.14 11.58 -12.02
C ALA A 87 -2.85 10.17 -12.54
N GLN A 88 -2.95 9.17 -11.69
CA GLN A 88 -2.74 7.76 -12.03
C GLN A 88 -3.98 7.06 -12.59
N GLN A 89 -5.10 7.76 -12.65
CA GLN A 89 -6.38 7.20 -13.12
C GLN A 89 -6.76 5.92 -12.34
N VAL A 90 -6.63 6.00 -11.03
CA VAL A 90 -6.91 4.87 -10.14
C VAL A 90 -8.39 4.51 -10.21
N PRO A 91 -8.74 3.23 -10.44
CA PRO A 91 -10.14 2.83 -10.54
C PRO A 91 -10.87 2.96 -9.21
N ALA A 92 -12.18 3.18 -9.28
CA ALA A 92 -13.02 3.17 -8.09
C ALA A 92 -12.88 1.83 -7.36
N GLY A 93 -12.69 1.89 -6.05
CA GLY A 93 -12.49 0.69 -5.23
C GLY A 93 -11.03 0.36 -4.91
N LEU A 94 -10.06 0.86 -5.68
CA LEU A 94 -8.68 0.80 -5.28
C LEU A 94 -8.44 1.93 -4.28
N LEU A 95 -8.24 1.56 -3.02
CA LEU A 95 -8.16 2.53 -1.92
C LEU A 95 -6.74 3.05 -1.77
N LEU A 96 -6.60 4.35 -1.50
CA LEU A 96 -5.31 4.95 -1.19
C LEU A 96 -5.27 5.25 0.30
N LEU A 97 -4.21 4.80 0.97
CA LEU A 97 -4.00 5.02 2.39
C LEU A 97 -2.94 6.09 2.56
N ALA A 98 -3.36 7.24 3.09
CA ALA A 98 -2.49 8.38 3.32
C ALA A 98 -1.95 8.31 4.75
N ASP A 99 -0.70 7.88 4.87
CA ASP A 99 -0.02 7.71 6.16
C ASP A 99 0.91 8.88 6.43
N GLY A 100 0.38 10.10 6.37
CA GLY A 100 1.15 11.34 6.44
C GLY A 100 2.06 11.47 7.67
N ASN A 101 1.63 10.91 8.80
CA ASN A 101 2.42 10.91 10.04
C ASN A 101 3.28 9.66 10.21
N ALA A 102 3.28 8.77 9.21
CA ALA A 102 3.99 7.49 9.24
C ALA A 102 3.57 6.55 10.39
N GLY A 103 2.39 6.75 10.95
CA GLY A 103 1.93 5.96 12.10
C GLY A 103 1.77 4.48 11.77
N PHE A 104 1.12 4.17 10.67
CA PHE A 104 0.93 2.79 10.23
C PHE A 104 2.25 2.18 9.75
N THR A 105 3.02 2.92 8.96
CA THR A 105 4.31 2.48 8.45
C THR A 105 5.27 2.11 9.58
N ARG A 106 5.36 2.95 10.62
CA ARG A 106 6.18 2.66 11.80
C ARG A 106 5.67 1.44 12.56
N ALA A 107 4.36 1.34 12.74
CA ALA A 107 3.77 0.21 13.45
C ALA A 107 4.01 -1.12 12.72
N LEU A 108 4.09 -1.08 11.39
CA LEU A 108 4.46 -2.24 10.57
C LEU A 108 5.95 -2.57 10.67
N GLY A 109 6.80 -1.62 11.10
CA GLY A 109 8.25 -1.78 11.10
C GLY A 109 8.85 -1.73 9.69
N LEU A 110 8.18 -1.06 8.75
CA LEU A 110 8.58 -1.00 7.34
C LEU A 110 8.91 0.42 6.90
N GLU A 111 9.44 1.21 7.81
CA GLU A 111 9.88 2.57 7.51
C GLU A 111 11.19 2.59 6.73
N LEU A 112 11.33 3.63 5.92
CA LEU A 112 12.52 3.91 5.13
C LEU A 112 13.02 5.30 5.50
N ASP A 113 14.30 5.42 5.82
CA ASP A 113 14.93 6.73 5.99
C ASP A 113 15.30 7.28 4.61
N GLY A 114 14.46 8.17 4.09
CA GLY A 114 14.65 8.83 2.81
C GLY A 114 15.40 10.15 2.92
N SER A 115 16.02 10.46 4.07
CA SER A 115 16.67 11.74 4.27
C SER A 115 17.82 12.01 3.29
N GLY A 116 18.50 10.94 2.83
CA GLY A 116 19.54 11.06 1.80
C GLY A 116 19.03 11.58 0.45
N TYR A 117 17.74 11.48 0.21
CA TYR A 117 17.07 11.98 -1.00
C TYR A 117 16.22 13.23 -0.71
N GLY A 118 16.36 13.80 0.49
CA GLY A 118 15.52 14.93 0.89
C GLY A 118 14.07 14.59 1.14
N MET A 119 13.75 13.31 1.39
CA MET A 119 12.37 12.83 1.51
C MET A 119 11.93 12.54 2.94
N GLY A 120 12.86 12.53 3.88
CA GLY A 120 12.54 12.22 5.27
C GLY A 120 12.09 10.78 5.47
N LEU A 121 11.23 10.55 6.46
CA LEU A 121 10.73 9.22 6.77
C LEU A 121 9.66 8.81 5.77
N ARG A 122 9.83 7.64 5.16
CA ARG A 122 8.93 7.10 4.14
C ARG A 122 8.64 5.63 4.43
N ALA A 123 7.77 5.03 3.64
CA ALA A 123 7.57 3.59 3.62
C ALA A 123 8.58 2.94 2.69
N ARG A 124 9.05 1.74 3.06
CA ARG A 124 9.76 0.87 2.13
C ARG A 124 8.80 0.44 1.03
N ARG A 125 9.34 0.00 -0.09
CA ARG A 125 8.54 -0.59 -1.15
C ARG A 125 8.25 -2.04 -0.79
N PHE A 126 6.98 -2.37 -0.66
CA PHE A 126 6.57 -3.74 -0.36
C PHE A 126 5.16 -3.99 -0.89
N ALA A 127 4.75 -5.25 -0.89
CA ALA A 127 3.35 -5.64 -0.99
C ALA A 127 3.09 -6.75 0.01
N LEU A 128 1.92 -6.75 0.61
CA LEU A 128 1.50 -7.83 1.48
C LEU A 128 0.09 -8.28 1.11
N TYR A 129 -0.20 -9.53 1.43
CA TYR A 129 -1.53 -10.09 1.31
C TYR A 129 -2.04 -10.41 2.71
N ALA A 130 -3.20 -9.90 3.05
CA ALA A 130 -3.82 -10.09 4.35
C ALA A 130 -5.25 -10.62 4.19
N VAL A 131 -5.65 -11.52 5.07
CA VAL A 131 -7.01 -12.07 5.14
C VAL A 131 -7.55 -11.75 6.52
N ASN A 132 -8.64 -10.99 6.57
CA ASN A 132 -9.27 -10.54 7.81
C ASN A 132 -8.25 -9.91 8.78
N GLY A 133 -7.37 -9.07 8.24
CA GLY A 133 -6.37 -8.35 9.01
C GLY A 133 -5.15 -9.16 9.43
N VAL A 134 -5.04 -10.42 9.04
CA VAL A 134 -3.88 -11.26 9.34
C VAL A 134 -3.00 -11.38 8.10
N VAL A 135 -1.72 -11.07 8.24
CA VAL A 135 -0.77 -11.15 7.13
C VAL A 135 -0.54 -12.60 6.74
N GLU A 136 -0.76 -12.92 5.47
CA GLU A 136 -0.49 -14.24 4.90
C GLU A 136 0.86 -14.26 4.18
N GLN A 137 1.20 -13.17 3.48
CA GLN A 137 2.45 -13.04 2.74
C GLN A 137 2.95 -11.61 2.84
N LEU A 138 4.28 -11.47 2.89
CA LEU A 138 4.96 -10.17 2.83
C LEU A 138 6.08 -10.27 1.80
N HIS A 139 6.03 -9.39 0.80
CA HIS A 139 7.02 -9.26 -0.26
C HIS A 139 7.70 -7.90 -0.14
N GLU A 140 8.79 -7.84 0.59
CA GLU A 140 9.55 -6.59 0.79
C GLU A 140 10.65 -6.51 -0.26
N GLU A 141 10.74 -5.35 -0.94
CA GLU A 141 11.81 -5.11 -1.92
C GLU A 141 13.13 -4.83 -1.22
N ALA A 142 14.22 -5.29 -1.82
CA ALA A 142 15.55 -4.80 -1.45
C ALA A 142 15.68 -3.33 -1.87
N PRO A 143 16.52 -2.53 -1.19
CA PRO A 143 16.65 -1.11 -1.50
C PRO A 143 16.92 -0.87 -2.99
N GLY A 144 16.11 0.00 -3.60
CA GLY A 144 16.22 0.37 -5.01
C GLY A 144 15.69 -0.67 -5.99
N GLU A 145 15.16 -1.80 -5.54
CA GLU A 145 14.64 -2.86 -6.42
C GLU A 145 13.12 -2.78 -6.57
N PHE A 146 12.64 -3.37 -7.67
CA PHE A 146 11.23 -3.56 -7.95
C PHE A 146 11.04 -4.92 -8.65
N ARG A 147 10.93 -5.99 -7.86
CA ARG A 147 10.87 -7.37 -8.35
C ARG A 147 9.74 -8.18 -7.73
N VAL A 148 9.53 -8.05 -6.41
CA VAL A 148 8.69 -8.98 -5.66
C VAL A 148 7.36 -8.38 -5.22
N SER A 149 7.20 -7.04 -5.33
CA SER A 149 6.01 -6.31 -4.88
C SER A 149 5.10 -5.85 -6.01
N SER A 150 5.39 -6.23 -7.26
CA SER A 150 4.57 -5.87 -8.41
C SER A 150 3.21 -6.58 -8.36
N ALA A 151 2.25 -6.04 -9.13
CA ALA A 151 0.94 -6.68 -9.28
C ALA A 151 1.08 -8.11 -9.81
N GLU A 152 1.94 -8.32 -10.82
CA GLU A 152 2.17 -9.64 -11.40
C GLU A 152 2.73 -10.61 -10.37
N ALA A 153 3.71 -10.16 -9.55
CA ALA A 153 4.30 -10.99 -8.51
C ALA A 153 3.26 -11.39 -7.46
N MET A 154 2.40 -10.47 -7.06
CA MET A 154 1.36 -10.75 -6.08
C MET A 154 0.27 -11.66 -6.65
N LEU A 155 -0.14 -11.46 -7.91
CA LEU A 155 -1.11 -12.35 -8.55
C LEU A 155 -0.58 -13.78 -8.66
N ALA A 156 0.71 -13.96 -8.86
CA ALA A 156 1.34 -15.29 -8.88
C ALA A 156 1.42 -15.92 -7.48
N ALA A 157 1.53 -15.09 -6.44
CA ALA A 157 1.71 -15.56 -5.07
C ALA A 157 0.39 -15.84 -4.34
N VAL A 158 -0.68 -15.10 -4.66
CA VAL A 158 -1.98 -15.24 -4.00
C VAL A 158 -2.92 -16.05 -4.89
N VAL A 159 -3.47 -17.12 -4.36
CA VAL A 159 -4.29 -18.06 -5.13
C VAL A 159 -5.73 -18.02 -4.66
#